data_ac416ba99b3898ff8e871643f9babf27
#
_entry.id   ac416ba99b3898ff8e871643f9babf27
#
_cell.length_a   1.000
_cell.length_b   1.000
_cell.length_c   1.000
_cell.angle_alpha   90.00
_cell.angle_beta   90.00
_cell.angle_gamma   90.00
#
_symmetry.space_group_name_H-M   'P 1'
#
loop_
_entity.id
_entity.type
_entity.pdbx_description
1 polymer ?
#
loop_
_entity_poly.entity_id
_entity_poly.type
_entity_poly.pdbx_seq_one_letter_code
_entity_poly.pdbx_strand_id
1 'polypeptide(L)'
;MSTNQITIKDLSKVYDNGFEALKKINLNIKKGEIIALLGPNGAGKTTLISIICGIVTPSSGKVTVEDFDIIDDYRETRSRIGLVPQELTLELFETVFNNVSYSRVLNGKKPNPKHIEKILKDLSMWDKKDLRLRQLSGGMKRRVLIAKALSHEPSILFLDEPTAGVDVELRRDMWKVVEDLRKTGVTIILTTHYIEEAEAIADRVAVINQGEIIVIDKTDELLKKMGHKKLTINLQNE
;
A
#
# COMPACT_ATOMS: atom_id res chain seq x y z
N MET A 1 4.37 23.26 10.52
CA MET A 1 4.67 22.15 9.58
C MET A 1 3.37 21.41 9.33
N SER A 2 3.04 21.09 8.09
CA SER A 2 1.82 20.36 7.74
C SER A 2 1.81 19.02 8.48
N THR A 3 0.70 18.66 9.13
CA THR A 3 0.50 17.34 9.74
C THR A 3 0.18 16.28 8.67
N ASN A 4 -0.09 16.73 7.43
CA ASN A 4 -0.41 15.87 6.30
C ASN A 4 0.86 15.48 5.55
N GLN A 5 1.03 14.20 5.32
CA GLN A 5 2.12 13.67 4.51
C GLN A 5 1.76 13.61 3.02
N ILE A 6 0.47 13.36 2.72
CA ILE A 6 -0.05 13.47 1.36
C ILE A 6 -1.29 14.36 1.39
N THR A 7 -1.37 15.30 0.44
CA THR A 7 -2.55 16.13 0.24
C THR A 7 -3.01 16.01 -1.22
N ILE A 8 -4.28 15.66 -1.41
CA ILE A 8 -4.93 15.50 -2.70
C ILE A 8 -6.09 16.50 -2.77
N LYS A 9 -6.11 17.33 -3.84
CA LYS A 9 -7.14 18.35 -4.05
C LYS A 9 -7.71 18.25 -5.45
N ASP A 10 -9.03 18.04 -5.53
CA ASP A 10 -9.85 18.00 -6.76
C ASP A 10 -9.25 17.12 -7.88
N LEU A 11 -8.61 15.99 -7.47
CA LEU A 11 -7.91 15.10 -8.38
C LEU A 11 -8.88 14.36 -9.27
N SER A 12 -8.72 14.49 -10.59
CA SER A 12 -9.51 13.76 -11.59
C SER A 12 -8.61 13.06 -12.60
N LYS A 13 -9.11 11.94 -13.12
CA LYS A 13 -8.46 11.19 -14.20
C LYS A 13 -9.48 10.69 -15.20
N VAL A 14 -9.33 11.16 -16.42
CA VAL A 14 -10.04 10.64 -17.60
C VAL A 14 -9.00 10.00 -18.53
N TYR A 15 -9.24 8.77 -18.95
CA TYR A 15 -8.40 8.06 -19.92
C TYR A 15 -8.81 8.42 -21.38
N ASP A 16 -7.96 8.14 -22.36
CA ASP A 16 -8.14 8.50 -23.76
C ASP A 16 -9.43 7.92 -24.38
N ASN A 17 -9.93 6.81 -23.83
CA ASN A 17 -11.21 6.20 -24.23
C ASN A 17 -12.44 6.89 -23.62
N GLY A 18 -12.26 8.01 -22.91
CA GLY A 18 -13.34 8.74 -22.23
C GLY A 18 -13.74 8.18 -20.86
N PHE A 19 -13.10 7.09 -20.40
CA PHE A 19 -13.39 6.51 -19.07
C PHE A 19 -12.88 7.42 -17.94
N GLU A 20 -13.80 7.92 -17.12
CA GLU A 20 -13.50 8.76 -15.96
C GLU A 20 -13.22 7.87 -14.72
N ALA A 21 -11.95 7.62 -14.47
CA ALA A 21 -11.49 6.73 -13.40
C ALA A 21 -11.48 7.39 -12.01
N LEU A 22 -11.28 8.71 -11.95
CA LEU A 22 -11.32 9.50 -10.70
C LEU A 22 -12.06 10.82 -10.94
N LYS A 23 -12.90 11.22 -9.98
CA LYS A 23 -13.79 12.37 -10.05
C LYS A 23 -13.60 13.27 -8.83
N LYS A 24 -12.78 14.31 -8.96
CA LYS A 24 -12.54 15.34 -7.93
C LYS A 24 -12.22 14.77 -6.56
N ILE A 25 -11.31 13.81 -6.50
CA ILE A 25 -10.88 13.18 -5.25
C ILE A 25 -10.21 14.24 -4.36
N ASN A 26 -10.66 14.30 -3.10
CA ASN A 26 -10.08 15.10 -2.04
C ASN A 26 -9.71 14.19 -0.87
N LEU A 27 -8.43 14.12 -0.49
CA LEU A 27 -7.95 13.25 0.58
C LEU A 27 -6.70 13.83 1.22
N ASN A 28 -6.66 13.80 2.55
CA ASN A 28 -5.48 14.13 3.34
C ASN A 28 -5.02 12.89 4.11
N ILE A 29 -3.75 12.53 3.99
CA ILE A 29 -3.14 11.39 4.71
C ILE A 29 -2.13 11.96 5.69
N LYS A 30 -2.25 11.55 6.96
CA LYS A 30 -1.40 12.04 8.05
C LYS A 30 -0.11 11.23 8.13
N LYS A 31 0.93 11.83 8.70
CA LYS A 31 2.20 11.15 8.93
C LYS A 31 2.04 10.01 9.95
N GLY A 32 2.57 8.84 9.62
CA GLY A 32 2.60 7.66 10.49
C GLY A 32 1.27 6.94 10.65
N GLU A 33 0.19 7.34 9.91
CA GLU A 33 -1.07 6.60 9.93
C GLU A 33 -1.06 5.43 8.95
N ILE A 34 -1.90 4.45 9.21
CA ILE A 34 -2.33 3.45 8.23
C ILE A 34 -3.72 3.85 7.73
N ILE A 35 -3.84 4.12 6.43
CA ILE A 35 -5.14 4.37 5.79
C ILE A 35 -5.46 3.28 4.78
N ALA A 36 -6.68 2.75 4.86
CA ALA A 36 -7.19 1.79 3.89
C ALA A 36 -8.07 2.50 2.85
N LEU A 37 -7.78 2.26 1.57
CA LEU A 37 -8.65 2.61 0.45
C LEU A 37 -9.55 1.40 0.17
N LEU A 38 -10.79 1.43 0.68
CA LEU A 38 -11.75 0.34 0.57
C LEU A 38 -12.68 0.57 -0.61
N GLY A 39 -12.89 -0.44 -1.43
CA GLY A 39 -13.86 -0.36 -2.53
C GLY A 39 -13.79 -1.54 -3.48
N PRO A 40 -14.81 -1.74 -4.33
CA PRO A 40 -14.86 -2.83 -5.31
C PRO A 40 -13.75 -2.71 -6.38
N ASN A 41 -13.56 -3.78 -7.15
CA ASN A 41 -12.68 -3.73 -8.31
C ASN A 41 -13.22 -2.71 -9.32
N GLY A 42 -12.31 -1.94 -9.92
CA GLY A 42 -12.69 -0.84 -10.84
C GLY A 42 -13.13 0.46 -10.16
N ALA A 43 -13.13 0.55 -8.83
CA ALA A 43 -13.53 1.77 -8.11
C ALA A 43 -12.56 2.95 -8.28
N GLY A 44 -11.36 2.74 -8.82
CA GLY A 44 -10.33 3.78 -9.00
C GLY A 44 -9.14 3.69 -8.02
N LYS A 45 -9.10 2.71 -7.12
CA LYS A 45 -8.04 2.54 -6.09
C LYS A 45 -6.64 2.52 -6.69
N THR A 46 -6.37 1.60 -7.62
CA THR A 46 -5.07 1.45 -8.29
C THR A 46 -4.71 2.67 -9.14
N THR A 47 -5.71 3.33 -9.79
CA THR A 47 -5.48 4.58 -10.51
C THR A 47 -5.02 5.69 -9.57
N LEU A 48 -5.66 5.83 -8.40
CA LEU A 48 -5.29 6.83 -7.38
C LEU A 48 -3.85 6.60 -6.89
N ILE A 49 -3.49 5.37 -6.51
CA ILE A 49 -2.13 5.01 -6.13
C ILE A 49 -1.14 5.30 -7.26
N SER A 50 -1.45 4.89 -8.49
CA SER A 50 -0.57 5.08 -9.65
C SER A 50 -0.28 6.55 -9.94
N ILE A 51 -1.25 7.45 -9.70
CA ILE A 51 -1.05 8.90 -9.82
C ILE A 51 -0.12 9.40 -8.72
N ILE A 52 -0.38 9.06 -7.45
CA ILE A 52 0.46 9.52 -6.33
C ILE A 52 1.90 9.02 -6.48
N CYS A 53 2.09 7.78 -6.96
CA CYS A 53 3.40 7.19 -7.24
C CYS A 53 4.06 7.76 -8.51
N GLY A 54 3.40 8.66 -9.25
CA GLY A 54 3.91 9.27 -10.47
C GLY A 54 4.02 8.31 -11.66
N ILE A 55 3.24 7.22 -11.70
CA ILE A 55 3.16 6.25 -12.81
C ILE A 55 2.16 6.74 -13.86
N VAL A 56 1.04 7.34 -13.41
CA VAL A 56 -0.03 7.86 -14.25
C VAL A 56 -0.14 9.37 -14.02
N THR A 57 -0.21 10.15 -15.11
CA THR A 57 -0.44 11.60 -15.04
C THR A 57 -1.92 11.90 -14.76
N PRO A 58 -2.27 12.76 -13.81
CA PRO A 58 -3.65 13.18 -13.59
C PRO A 58 -4.16 14.01 -14.76
N SER A 59 -5.49 14.07 -14.94
CA SER A 59 -6.13 14.96 -15.92
C SER A 59 -6.34 16.36 -15.34
N SER A 60 -6.61 16.48 -14.04
CA SER A 60 -6.72 17.76 -13.33
C SER A 60 -6.56 17.54 -11.82
N GLY A 61 -6.48 18.63 -11.07
CA GLY A 61 -6.27 18.63 -9.63
C GLY A 61 -4.79 18.66 -9.26
N LYS A 62 -4.52 18.57 -7.95
CA LYS A 62 -3.17 18.68 -7.41
C LYS A 62 -2.93 17.61 -6.34
N VAL A 63 -1.72 17.03 -6.36
CA VAL A 63 -1.26 16.10 -5.32
C VAL A 63 0.11 16.56 -4.83
N THR A 64 0.27 16.64 -3.52
CA THR A 64 1.57 16.88 -2.89
C THR A 64 1.93 15.78 -1.91
N VAL A 65 3.22 15.43 -1.86
CA VAL A 65 3.83 14.47 -0.94
C VAL A 65 4.90 15.21 -0.14
N GLU A 66 4.69 15.35 1.18
CA GLU A 66 5.59 16.13 2.05
C GLU A 66 5.84 17.55 1.49
N ASP A 67 4.76 18.21 1.03
CA ASP A 67 4.72 19.53 0.40
C ASP A 67 5.36 19.61 -1.03
N PHE A 68 5.96 18.53 -1.54
CA PHE A 68 6.47 18.43 -2.91
C PHE A 68 5.36 18.05 -3.90
N ASP A 69 5.30 18.74 -5.03
CA ASP A 69 4.34 18.42 -6.11
C ASP A 69 4.75 17.14 -6.85
N ILE A 70 3.79 16.23 -7.12
CA ILE A 70 4.10 14.94 -7.77
C ILE A 70 4.53 15.10 -9.25
N ILE A 71 4.25 16.23 -9.89
CA ILE A 71 4.62 16.51 -11.28
C ILE A 71 5.92 17.33 -11.33
N ASP A 72 5.94 18.48 -10.65
CA ASP A 72 7.09 19.41 -10.72
C ASP A 72 8.29 18.85 -9.94
N ASP A 73 8.05 18.24 -8.77
CA ASP A 73 9.08 17.71 -7.88
C ASP A 73 9.13 16.15 -7.90
N TYR A 74 8.85 15.52 -9.04
CA TYR A 74 8.66 14.07 -9.14
C TYR A 74 9.81 13.22 -8.60
N ARG A 75 11.07 13.70 -8.65
CA ARG A 75 12.23 12.97 -8.11
C ARG A 75 12.18 12.93 -6.59
N GLU A 76 11.81 14.05 -5.96
CA GLU A 76 11.68 14.17 -4.52
C GLU A 76 10.53 13.31 -4.01
N THR A 77 9.37 13.35 -4.66
CA THR A 77 8.21 12.56 -4.27
C THR A 77 8.45 11.06 -4.43
N ARG A 78 9.01 10.62 -5.56
CA ARG A 78 9.31 9.18 -5.79
C ARG A 78 10.38 8.65 -4.84
N SER A 79 11.35 9.46 -4.42
CA SER A 79 12.36 9.04 -3.44
C SER A 79 11.78 8.75 -2.04
N ARG A 80 10.58 9.27 -1.75
CA ARG A 80 9.86 9.13 -0.48
C ARG A 80 8.82 8.01 -0.49
N ILE A 81 8.54 7.43 -1.67
CA ILE A 81 7.48 6.46 -1.87
C ILE A 81 8.07 5.08 -2.16
N GLY A 82 7.62 4.08 -1.41
CA GLY A 82 7.75 2.67 -1.76
C GLY A 82 6.42 2.14 -2.26
N LEU A 83 6.42 1.37 -3.35
CA LEU A 83 5.22 0.74 -3.91
C LEU A 83 5.38 -0.78 -3.97
N VAL A 84 4.40 -1.47 -3.42
CA VAL A 84 4.21 -2.92 -3.56
C VAL A 84 2.98 -3.13 -4.44
N PRO A 85 3.16 -3.51 -5.71
CA PRO A 85 2.04 -3.73 -6.63
C PRO A 85 1.29 -5.01 -6.29
N GLN A 86 0.07 -5.13 -6.80
CA GLN A 86 -0.76 -6.32 -6.66
C GLN A 86 -0.08 -7.56 -7.28
N GLU A 87 0.51 -7.40 -8.46
CA GLU A 87 1.20 -8.48 -9.16
C GLU A 87 2.62 -8.72 -8.60
N LEU A 88 3.04 -10.00 -8.60
CA LEU A 88 4.36 -10.41 -8.12
C LEU A 88 5.43 -10.23 -9.22
N THR A 89 5.80 -8.97 -9.49
CA THR A 89 6.85 -8.62 -10.46
C THR A 89 8.24 -8.74 -9.83
N LEU A 90 8.87 -9.91 -9.98
CA LEU A 90 10.15 -10.25 -9.37
C LEU A 90 11.10 -10.94 -10.36
N GLU A 91 12.41 -10.66 -10.23
CA GLU A 91 13.48 -11.36 -10.97
C GLU A 91 13.70 -12.75 -10.37
N LEU A 92 12.97 -13.76 -10.88
CA LEU A 92 12.85 -15.08 -10.28
C LEU A 92 14.17 -15.87 -10.17
N PHE A 93 15.15 -15.56 -10.99
CA PHE A 93 16.45 -16.26 -11.03
C PHE A 93 17.50 -15.68 -10.09
N GLU A 94 17.27 -14.47 -9.59
CA GLU A 94 18.14 -13.81 -8.63
C GLU A 94 17.83 -14.22 -7.18
N THR A 95 18.80 -14.02 -6.30
CA THR A 95 18.64 -14.26 -4.86
C THR A 95 17.79 -13.17 -4.21
N VAL A 96 17.23 -13.47 -3.04
CA VAL A 96 16.49 -12.50 -2.22
C VAL A 96 17.34 -11.26 -1.95
N PHE A 97 18.59 -11.47 -1.49
CA PHE A 97 19.49 -10.36 -1.15
C PHE A 97 19.81 -9.47 -2.36
N ASN A 98 20.11 -10.07 -3.52
CA ASN A 98 20.41 -9.33 -4.74
C ASN A 98 19.20 -8.51 -5.22
N ASN A 99 18.00 -9.11 -5.24
CA ASN A 99 16.78 -8.41 -5.64
C ASN A 99 16.54 -7.13 -4.83
N VAL A 100 16.67 -7.22 -3.49
CA VAL A 100 16.48 -6.08 -2.60
C VAL A 100 17.58 -5.04 -2.75
N SER A 101 18.85 -5.52 -2.88
CA SER A 101 20.02 -4.65 -3.08
C SER A 101 19.96 -3.87 -4.38
N TYR A 102 19.58 -4.52 -5.49
CA TYR A 102 19.40 -3.86 -6.79
C TYR A 102 18.27 -2.81 -6.73
N SER A 103 17.17 -3.11 -6.05
CA SER A 103 16.09 -2.14 -5.88
C SER A 103 16.56 -0.85 -5.22
N ARG A 104 17.45 -0.94 -4.21
CA ARG A 104 18.03 0.22 -3.55
C ARG A 104 18.83 1.09 -4.54
N VAL A 105 19.68 0.47 -5.34
CA VAL A 105 20.53 1.18 -6.31
C VAL A 105 19.69 1.80 -7.42
N LEU A 106 18.69 1.09 -7.93
CA LEU A 106 17.76 1.61 -8.94
C LEU A 106 16.97 2.84 -8.45
N ASN A 107 16.71 2.93 -7.14
CA ASN A 107 16.13 4.12 -6.51
C ASN A 107 17.17 5.21 -6.14
N GLY A 108 18.39 5.15 -6.71
CA GLY A 108 19.41 6.18 -6.57
C GLY A 108 20.16 6.19 -5.23
N LYS A 109 19.98 5.18 -4.38
CA LYS A 109 20.68 5.09 -3.09
C LYS A 109 21.98 4.28 -3.22
N LYS A 110 23.02 4.70 -2.49
CA LYS A 110 24.27 3.93 -2.40
C LYS A 110 24.03 2.53 -1.81
N PRO A 111 24.78 1.51 -2.21
CA PRO A 111 24.72 0.19 -1.59
C PRO A 111 24.84 0.27 -0.05
N ASN A 112 24.00 -0.44 0.66
CA ASN A 112 24.03 -0.52 2.13
C ASN A 112 23.63 -1.92 2.59
N PRO A 113 24.55 -2.90 2.60
CA PRO A 113 24.27 -4.28 2.99
C PRO A 113 23.68 -4.40 4.39
N LYS A 114 24.13 -3.56 5.35
CA LYS A 114 23.60 -3.56 6.71
C LYS A 114 22.12 -3.16 6.78
N HIS A 115 21.71 -2.20 5.97
CA HIS A 115 20.30 -1.79 5.88
C HIS A 115 19.45 -2.91 5.25
N ILE A 116 19.94 -3.54 4.18
CA ILE A 116 19.26 -4.69 3.55
C ILE A 116 19.12 -5.86 4.53
N GLU A 117 20.20 -6.17 5.28
CA GLU A 117 20.15 -7.18 6.35
C GLU A 117 19.06 -6.88 7.37
N LYS A 118 18.99 -5.62 7.86
CA LYS A 118 17.95 -5.18 8.80
C LYS A 118 16.56 -5.43 8.23
N ILE A 119 16.27 -4.94 7.02
CA ILE A 119 14.95 -5.12 6.38
C ILE A 119 14.60 -6.61 6.25
N LEU A 120 15.53 -7.43 5.80
CA LEU A 120 15.28 -8.86 5.64
C LEU A 120 15.06 -9.57 6.98
N LYS A 121 15.70 -9.11 8.06
CA LYS A 121 15.43 -9.61 9.43
C LYS A 121 14.04 -9.18 9.90
N ASP A 122 13.68 -7.91 9.74
CA ASP A 122 12.38 -7.35 10.14
C ASP A 122 11.22 -8.07 9.41
N LEU A 123 11.46 -8.54 8.19
CA LEU A 123 10.49 -9.30 7.39
C LEU A 123 10.62 -10.84 7.52
N SER A 124 11.48 -11.34 8.44
CA SER A 124 11.74 -12.78 8.63
C SER A 124 12.20 -13.50 7.35
N MET A 125 13.04 -12.82 6.56
CA MET A 125 13.56 -13.32 5.28
C MET A 125 15.10 -13.45 5.26
N TRP A 126 15.79 -13.12 6.36
CA TRP A 126 17.25 -13.14 6.39
C TRP A 126 17.86 -14.53 6.20
N ASP A 127 17.29 -15.55 6.79
CA ASP A 127 17.68 -16.96 6.65
C ASP A 127 17.45 -17.51 5.23
N LYS A 128 16.68 -16.81 4.40
CA LYS A 128 16.40 -17.12 3.00
C LYS A 128 17.13 -16.21 2.01
N LYS A 129 18.04 -15.34 2.48
CA LYS A 129 18.69 -14.29 1.67
C LYS A 129 19.41 -14.81 0.42
N ASP A 130 19.96 -16.03 0.48
CA ASP A 130 20.71 -16.67 -0.60
C ASP A 130 19.83 -17.55 -1.52
N LEU A 131 18.56 -17.76 -1.18
CA LEU A 131 17.64 -18.52 -2.02
C LEU A 131 17.22 -17.69 -3.24
N ARG A 132 17.06 -18.36 -4.37
CA ARG A 132 16.49 -17.75 -5.57
C ARG A 132 14.98 -17.58 -5.39
N LEU A 133 14.42 -16.47 -5.92
CA LEU A 133 13.01 -16.15 -5.76
C LEU A 133 12.04 -17.21 -6.28
N ARG A 134 12.43 -17.97 -7.31
CA ARG A 134 11.65 -19.11 -7.82
C ARG A 134 11.39 -20.20 -6.78
N GLN A 135 12.23 -20.31 -5.74
CA GLN A 135 12.15 -21.32 -4.68
C GLN A 135 11.24 -20.90 -3.53
N LEU A 136 10.76 -19.66 -3.53
CA LEU A 136 9.95 -19.09 -2.47
C LEU A 136 8.45 -19.33 -2.68
N SER A 137 7.71 -19.48 -1.58
CA SER A 137 6.25 -19.44 -1.58
C SER A 137 5.70 -18.06 -1.98
N GLY A 138 4.40 -17.98 -2.31
CA GLY A 138 3.75 -16.71 -2.65
C GLY A 138 3.87 -15.65 -1.54
N GLY A 139 3.64 -16.05 -0.29
CA GLY A 139 3.78 -15.16 0.86
C GLY A 139 5.22 -14.67 1.08
N MET A 140 6.23 -15.55 0.90
CA MET A 140 7.63 -15.15 0.94
C MET A 140 7.99 -14.16 -0.19
N LYS A 141 7.50 -14.39 -1.40
CA LYS A 141 7.68 -13.45 -2.53
C LYS A 141 7.06 -12.09 -2.23
N ARG A 142 5.89 -12.05 -1.58
CA ARG A 142 5.24 -10.81 -1.16
C ARG A 142 6.11 -10.05 -0.14
N ARG A 143 6.69 -10.74 0.85
CA ARG A 143 7.64 -10.13 1.80
C ARG A 143 8.89 -9.57 1.11
N VAL A 144 9.40 -10.23 0.06
CA VAL A 144 10.51 -9.69 -0.74
C VAL A 144 10.10 -8.45 -1.52
N LEU A 145 8.88 -8.35 -2.07
CA LEU A 145 8.37 -7.13 -2.68
C LEU A 145 8.32 -5.96 -1.68
N ILE A 146 7.88 -6.22 -0.45
CA ILE A 146 7.90 -5.21 0.63
C ILE A 146 9.35 -4.80 0.93
N ALA A 147 10.28 -5.76 1.04
CA ALA A 147 11.70 -5.47 1.24
C ALA A 147 12.27 -4.58 0.12
N LYS A 148 11.93 -4.86 -1.14
CA LYS A 148 12.31 -4.04 -2.30
C LYS A 148 11.77 -2.61 -2.17
N ALA A 149 10.48 -2.47 -1.82
CA ALA A 149 9.83 -1.17 -1.65
C ALA A 149 10.44 -0.36 -0.50
N LEU A 150 10.95 -1.01 0.55
CA LEU A 150 11.60 -0.37 1.71
C LEU A 150 13.11 -0.13 1.51
N SER A 151 13.73 -0.71 0.49
CA SER A 151 15.18 -0.74 0.31
C SER A 151 15.83 0.64 0.23
N HIS A 152 15.12 1.64 -0.24
CA HIS A 152 15.60 3.02 -0.40
C HIS A 152 15.17 3.97 0.73
N GLU A 153 14.62 3.42 1.84
CA GLU A 153 14.22 4.16 3.04
C GLU A 153 13.07 5.18 2.78
N PRO A 154 11.95 4.74 2.18
CA PRO A 154 10.82 5.64 1.93
C PRO A 154 10.13 6.02 3.24
N SER A 155 9.53 7.21 3.29
CA SER A 155 8.66 7.65 4.39
C SER A 155 7.21 7.19 4.23
N ILE A 156 6.84 6.73 3.02
CA ILE A 156 5.50 6.32 2.62
C ILE A 156 5.56 4.97 1.91
N LEU A 157 4.69 4.03 2.29
CA LEU A 157 4.57 2.73 1.66
C LEU A 157 3.15 2.51 1.13
N PHE A 158 3.03 2.25 -0.16
CA PHE A 158 1.80 1.82 -0.80
C PHE A 158 1.77 0.31 -0.95
N LEU A 159 0.67 -0.32 -0.55
CA LEU A 159 0.40 -1.74 -0.66
C LEU A 159 -0.88 -1.93 -1.49
N ASP A 160 -0.73 -2.30 -2.76
CA ASP A 160 -1.89 -2.51 -3.63
C ASP A 160 -2.39 -3.95 -3.51
N GLU A 161 -3.55 -4.13 -2.85
CA GLU A 161 -4.18 -5.42 -2.54
C GLU A 161 -3.18 -6.47 -1.99
N PRO A 162 -2.51 -6.19 -0.84
CA PRO A 162 -1.37 -6.97 -0.37
C PRO A 162 -1.69 -8.43 -0.05
N THR A 163 -2.97 -8.76 0.15
CA THR A 163 -3.43 -10.10 0.52
C THR A 163 -4.36 -10.72 -0.52
N ALA A 164 -4.44 -10.14 -1.74
CA ALA A 164 -5.23 -10.70 -2.82
C ALA A 164 -4.75 -12.12 -3.17
N GLY A 165 -5.69 -13.08 -3.19
CA GLY A 165 -5.41 -14.47 -3.56
C GLY A 165 -4.60 -15.28 -2.53
N VAL A 166 -4.43 -14.80 -1.30
CA VAL A 166 -3.79 -15.56 -0.21
C VAL A 166 -4.83 -16.10 0.77
N ASP A 167 -4.49 -17.23 1.41
CA ASP A 167 -5.32 -17.84 2.45
C ASP A 167 -5.36 -16.99 3.74
N VAL A 168 -6.26 -17.37 4.65
CA VAL A 168 -6.53 -16.61 5.90
C VAL A 168 -5.30 -16.53 6.81
N GLU A 169 -4.49 -17.58 6.87
CA GLU A 169 -3.32 -17.64 7.74
C GLU A 169 -2.21 -16.69 7.23
N LEU A 170 -1.89 -16.77 5.93
CA LEU A 170 -0.93 -15.87 5.28
C LEU A 170 -1.40 -14.40 5.33
N ARG A 171 -2.70 -14.16 5.29
CA ARG A 171 -3.27 -12.82 5.45
C ARG A 171 -2.97 -12.24 6.84
N ARG A 172 -3.19 -13.02 7.90
CA ARG A 172 -2.87 -12.62 9.28
C ARG A 172 -1.38 -12.34 9.48
N ASP A 173 -0.53 -13.16 8.89
CA ASP A 173 0.92 -12.94 8.92
C ASP A 173 1.32 -11.64 8.21
N MET A 174 0.66 -11.30 7.10
CA MET A 174 0.90 -10.03 6.40
C MET A 174 0.46 -8.83 7.24
N TRP A 175 -0.66 -8.92 7.96
CA TRP A 175 -1.12 -7.85 8.86
C TRP A 175 -0.11 -7.58 9.97
N LYS A 176 0.48 -8.62 10.58
CA LYS A 176 1.57 -8.43 11.57
C LYS A 176 2.77 -7.70 10.96
N VAL A 177 3.15 -8.05 9.74
CA VAL A 177 4.23 -7.35 9.02
C VAL A 177 3.89 -5.86 8.85
N VAL A 178 2.66 -5.53 8.46
CA VAL A 178 2.22 -4.14 8.28
C VAL A 178 2.22 -3.37 9.62
N GLU A 179 1.73 -3.99 10.70
CA GLU A 179 1.77 -3.40 12.05
C GLU A 179 3.20 -3.14 12.54
N ASP A 180 4.12 -4.08 12.29
CA ASP A 180 5.53 -3.90 12.66
C ASP A 180 6.21 -2.80 11.86
N LEU A 181 5.89 -2.68 10.57
CA LEU A 181 6.34 -1.57 9.73
C LEU A 181 5.81 -0.21 10.23
N ARG A 182 4.55 -0.14 10.69
CA ARG A 182 3.99 1.07 11.31
C ARG A 182 4.83 1.56 12.48
N LYS A 183 5.33 0.66 13.33
CA LYS A 183 6.18 1.00 14.49
C LYS A 183 7.49 1.69 14.09
N THR A 184 7.92 1.55 12.84
CA THR A 184 9.10 2.25 12.31
C THR A 184 8.81 3.72 11.92
N GLY A 185 7.55 4.16 11.98
CA GLY A 185 7.10 5.51 11.65
C GLY A 185 6.78 5.75 10.17
N VAL A 186 6.78 4.70 9.35
CA VAL A 186 6.38 4.77 7.93
C VAL A 186 4.86 4.95 7.84
N THR A 187 4.42 5.86 6.98
CA THR A 187 2.99 6.03 6.63
C THR A 187 2.60 4.95 5.63
N ILE A 188 1.49 4.26 5.87
CA ILE A 188 1.08 3.13 5.04
C ILE A 188 -0.28 3.40 4.41
N ILE A 189 -0.35 3.25 3.11
CA ILE A 189 -1.60 3.30 2.34
C ILE A 189 -1.82 1.91 1.73
N LEU A 190 -2.92 1.27 2.08
CA LEU A 190 -3.26 -0.02 1.50
C LEU A 190 -4.58 0.06 0.74
N THR A 191 -4.69 -0.66 -0.36
CA THR A 191 -5.96 -0.89 -1.03
C THR A 191 -6.49 -2.26 -0.67
N THR A 192 -7.79 -2.36 -0.52
CA THR A 192 -8.47 -3.63 -0.30
C THR A 192 -9.93 -3.55 -0.73
N HIS A 193 -10.54 -4.70 -0.99
CA HIS A 193 -11.97 -4.85 -1.14
C HIS A 193 -12.58 -5.67 0.03
N TYR A 194 -11.76 -6.03 1.04
CA TYR A 194 -12.17 -6.73 2.25
C TYR A 194 -12.21 -5.75 3.43
N ILE A 195 -13.38 -5.62 4.04
CA ILE A 195 -13.56 -4.74 5.21
C ILE A 195 -12.76 -5.25 6.43
N GLU A 196 -12.63 -6.56 6.55
CA GLU A 196 -11.90 -7.21 7.64
C GLU A 196 -10.42 -6.82 7.67
N GLU A 197 -9.81 -6.52 6.50
CA GLU A 197 -8.43 -6.02 6.44
C GLU A 197 -8.34 -4.60 6.96
N ALA A 198 -9.26 -3.74 6.53
CA ALA A 198 -9.29 -2.36 7.03
C ALA A 198 -9.54 -2.33 8.54
N GLU A 199 -10.46 -3.18 9.04
CA GLU A 199 -10.76 -3.32 10.46
C GLU A 199 -9.53 -3.78 11.27
N ALA A 200 -8.76 -4.73 10.75
CA ALA A 200 -7.65 -5.31 11.47
C ALA A 200 -6.46 -4.35 11.68
N ILE A 201 -6.17 -3.46 10.71
CA ILE A 201 -4.89 -2.74 10.70
C ILE A 201 -4.98 -1.24 10.41
N ALA A 202 -6.10 -0.72 9.86
CA ALA A 202 -6.17 0.68 9.46
C ALA A 202 -6.67 1.61 10.59
N ASP A 203 -6.06 2.78 10.72
CA ASP A 203 -6.53 3.85 11.61
C ASP A 203 -7.77 4.55 11.02
N ARG A 204 -7.75 4.73 9.68
CA ARG A 204 -8.80 5.37 8.91
C ARG A 204 -9.10 4.59 7.65
N VAL A 205 -10.33 4.69 7.21
CA VAL A 205 -10.80 4.10 5.95
C VAL A 205 -11.37 5.19 5.06
N ALA A 206 -10.91 5.23 3.81
CA ALA A 206 -11.54 5.99 2.75
C ALA A 206 -12.26 5.02 1.81
N VAL A 207 -13.58 5.08 1.78
CA VAL A 207 -14.40 4.25 0.88
C VAL A 207 -14.47 4.93 -0.47
N ILE A 208 -14.00 4.24 -1.50
CA ILE A 208 -14.02 4.72 -2.90
C ILE A 208 -14.96 3.86 -3.73
N ASN A 209 -15.79 4.50 -4.52
CA ASN A 209 -16.69 3.83 -5.47
C ASN A 209 -16.87 4.69 -6.71
N GLN A 210 -16.82 4.09 -7.90
CA GLN A 210 -17.00 4.76 -9.20
C GLN A 210 -16.18 6.05 -9.38
N GLY A 211 -14.94 6.04 -8.85
CA GLY A 211 -14.03 7.17 -8.96
C GLY A 211 -14.25 8.30 -7.95
N GLU A 212 -15.13 8.13 -6.97
CA GLU A 212 -15.45 9.12 -5.94
C GLU A 212 -15.17 8.58 -4.54
N ILE A 213 -14.72 9.44 -3.61
CA ILE A 213 -14.65 9.10 -2.20
C ILE A 213 -16.02 9.35 -1.58
N ILE A 214 -16.64 8.27 -1.10
CA ILE A 214 -17.99 8.31 -0.51
C ILE A 214 -17.92 8.71 0.96
N VAL A 215 -16.91 8.22 1.70
CA VAL A 215 -16.73 8.50 3.12
C VAL A 215 -15.28 8.35 3.52
N ILE A 216 -14.83 9.16 4.46
CA ILE A 216 -13.53 9.03 5.13
C ILE A 216 -13.78 9.13 6.62
N ASP A 217 -13.55 8.04 7.34
CA ASP A 217 -13.75 8.00 8.79
C ASP A 217 -12.62 7.22 9.48
N LYS A 218 -12.55 7.34 10.81
CA LYS A 218 -11.80 6.38 11.61
C LYS A 218 -12.44 5.00 11.48
N THR A 219 -11.63 3.97 11.48
CA THR A 219 -12.11 2.60 11.30
C THR A 219 -13.23 2.24 12.27
N ASP A 220 -13.03 2.52 13.57
CA ASP A 220 -14.04 2.24 14.61
C ASP A 220 -15.38 3.00 14.41
N GLU A 221 -15.31 4.22 13.89
CA GLU A 221 -16.49 5.05 13.63
C GLU A 221 -17.27 4.55 12.40
N LEU A 222 -16.54 4.15 11.36
CA LEU A 222 -17.14 3.57 10.16
C LEU A 222 -17.86 2.26 10.47
N LEU A 223 -17.22 1.35 11.23
CA LEU A 223 -17.82 0.08 11.63
C LEU A 223 -19.11 0.26 12.45
N LYS A 224 -19.12 1.23 13.37
CA LYS A 224 -20.35 1.57 14.13
C LYS A 224 -21.49 2.04 13.22
N LYS A 225 -21.19 2.82 12.17
CA LYS A 225 -22.20 3.31 11.20
C LYS A 225 -22.72 2.18 10.29
N MET A 226 -21.91 1.20 9.97
CA MET A 226 -22.30 0.07 9.12
C MET A 226 -23.20 -0.95 9.85
N GLY A 227 -23.31 -0.85 11.17
CA GLY A 227 -24.12 -1.74 12.01
C GLY A 227 -23.48 -3.12 12.20
N HIS A 228 -23.79 -3.77 13.33
CA HIS A 228 -23.35 -5.14 13.59
C HIS A 228 -24.22 -6.11 12.78
N LYS A 229 -23.62 -6.93 11.90
CA LYS A 229 -24.30 -8.11 11.37
C LYS A 229 -24.46 -9.14 12.50
N LYS A 230 -25.66 -9.32 12.99
CA LYS A 230 -26.00 -10.37 13.96
C LYS A 230 -26.33 -11.65 13.21
N LEU A 231 -25.44 -12.65 13.25
CA LEU A 231 -25.76 -13.99 12.80
C LEU A 231 -26.43 -14.73 13.95
N THR A 232 -27.72 -15.08 13.81
CA THR A 232 -28.45 -15.92 14.77
C THR A 232 -28.52 -17.33 14.18
N ILE A 233 -27.80 -18.28 14.79
CA ILE A 233 -27.87 -19.70 14.44
C ILE A 233 -28.84 -20.35 15.41
N ASN A 234 -30.00 -20.80 14.91
CA ASN A 234 -30.94 -21.62 15.67
C ASN A 234 -30.55 -23.10 15.45
N LEU A 235 -29.91 -23.71 16.45
CA LEU A 235 -29.72 -25.15 16.47
C LEU A 235 -31.05 -25.79 16.84
N GLN A 236 -31.67 -26.54 15.90
CA GLN A 236 -32.73 -27.47 16.23
C GLN A 236 -32.08 -28.73 16.81
N ASN A 237 -32.35 -29.01 18.08
CA ASN A 237 -32.01 -30.28 18.66
C ASN A 237 -32.97 -31.32 18.07
N GLU A 238 -32.44 -32.35 17.39
CA GLU A 238 -33.13 -33.59 17.13
C GLU A 238 -33.17 -34.47 18.37
#